data_f36103de04c552f7384996f6f8e4235d
#
_entry.id   f36103de04c552f7384996f6f8e4235d
#
_cell.length_a   1.000
_cell.length_b   1.000
_cell.length_c   1.000
_cell.angle_alpha   90.00
_cell.angle_beta   90.00
_cell.angle_gamma   90.00
#
_symmetry.space_group_name_H-M   'P 1'
#
loop_
_entity.id
_entity.type
_entity.pdbx_description
1 polymer ?
#
loop_
_entity_poly.entity_id
_entity_poly.type
_entity_poly.pdbx_seq_one_letter_code
_entity_poly.pdbx_strand_id
1 'polypeptide(L)'
;MIIGGAFQGKLRYARSMYPKITWADGKVCPYEEIKTCEGIFHLEEYIRRVMQEEEARTYLETLNELAGINPRIVVVSDEVGYGLVPADPFERRYRETAGRICTRLAADAERVDRVVCG
;
A
#
# COMPACT_ATOMS: atom_id res chain seq x y z
N MET A 1 -6.56 -7.13 1.79
CA MET A 1 -5.90 -6.19 0.89
C MET A 1 -6.75 -5.95 -0.34
N ILE A 2 -6.87 -4.71 -0.74
CA ILE A 2 -7.67 -4.31 -1.91
C ILE A 2 -6.74 -3.62 -2.89
N ILE A 3 -6.62 -4.15 -4.10
CA ILE A 3 -5.72 -3.62 -5.11
C ILE A 3 -6.47 -3.37 -6.43
N GLY A 4 -5.89 -2.53 -7.28
CA GLY A 4 -6.45 -2.24 -8.60
C GLY A 4 -5.73 -1.06 -9.21
N GLY A 5 -6.05 -0.76 -10.45
CA GLY A 5 -5.50 0.41 -11.14
C GLY A 5 -6.00 1.71 -10.55
N ALA A 6 -5.33 2.81 -10.88
CA ALA A 6 -5.74 4.15 -10.46
C ALA A 6 -7.17 4.41 -10.93
N PHE A 7 -7.94 5.13 -10.12
CA PHE A 7 -9.32 5.53 -10.46
C PHE A 7 -10.31 4.39 -10.63
N GLN A 8 -10.06 3.24 -10.00
CA GLN A 8 -10.93 2.07 -10.11
C GLN A 8 -11.93 1.94 -8.95
N GLY A 9 -12.10 2.98 -8.15
CA GLY A 9 -13.10 2.97 -7.08
C GLY A 9 -12.75 2.10 -5.88
N LYS A 10 -11.46 1.83 -5.67
CA LYS A 10 -11.01 0.94 -4.58
C LYS A 10 -11.39 1.43 -3.20
N LEU A 11 -11.27 2.72 -2.94
CA LEU A 11 -11.58 3.26 -1.62
C LEU A 11 -13.08 3.19 -1.32
N ARG A 12 -13.91 3.46 -2.33
CA ARG A 12 -15.37 3.29 -2.17
C ARG A 12 -15.70 1.85 -1.84
N TYR A 13 -15.10 0.90 -2.57
CA TYR A 13 -15.29 -0.51 -2.32
C TYR A 13 -14.84 -0.88 -0.90
N ALA A 14 -13.65 -0.42 -0.51
CA ALA A 14 -13.10 -0.70 0.82
C ALA A 14 -14.01 -0.16 1.93
N ARG A 15 -14.52 1.05 1.76
CA ARG A 15 -15.42 1.65 2.74
C ARG A 15 -16.75 0.90 2.84
N SER A 16 -17.24 0.33 1.74
CA SER A 16 -18.43 -0.47 1.78
C SER A 16 -18.22 -1.82 2.47
N MET A 17 -17.03 -2.41 2.30
CA MET A 17 -16.68 -3.68 2.95
C MET A 17 -16.38 -3.51 4.45
N TYR A 18 -15.80 -2.38 4.82
CA TYR A 18 -15.35 -2.11 6.18
C TYR A 18 -15.87 -0.74 6.64
N PRO A 19 -17.20 -0.60 6.85
CA PRO A 19 -17.79 0.72 7.07
C PRO A 19 -17.49 1.33 8.44
N LYS A 20 -16.97 0.54 9.38
CA LYS A 20 -16.77 0.99 10.76
C LYS A 20 -15.33 1.30 11.12
N ILE A 21 -14.39 1.11 10.21
CA ILE A 21 -12.99 1.35 10.55
C ILE A 21 -12.57 2.77 10.19
N THR A 22 -11.52 3.22 10.87
CA THR A 22 -10.88 4.51 10.59
C THR A 22 -9.77 4.32 9.57
N TRP A 23 -9.67 5.23 8.61
CA TRP A 23 -8.72 5.13 7.51
C TRP A 23 -7.60 6.16 7.62
N ALA A 24 -6.36 5.72 7.46
CA ALA A 24 -5.22 6.60 7.27
C ALA A 24 -4.99 6.81 5.77
N ASP A 25 -4.56 8.02 5.41
CA ASP A 25 -4.21 8.34 4.02
C ASP A 25 -2.69 8.23 3.86
N GLY A 26 -2.25 7.27 3.05
CA GLY A 26 -0.82 7.04 2.81
C GLY A 26 -0.09 8.24 2.21
N LYS A 27 -0.81 9.18 1.61
CA LYS A 27 -0.19 10.40 1.06
C LYS A 27 0.33 11.34 2.15
N VAL A 28 -0.29 11.34 3.34
CA VAL A 28 -0.03 12.38 4.33
C VAL A 28 0.11 11.86 5.76
N CYS A 29 -0.21 10.61 6.05
CA CYS A 29 -0.17 10.11 7.42
C CYS A 29 1.25 10.03 7.97
N PRO A 30 1.42 10.14 9.30
CA PRO A 30 2.72 9.85 9.91
C PRO A 30 3.15 8.41 9.61
N TYR A 31 4.45 8.18 9.40
CA TYR A 31 4.93 6.85 9.06
C TYR A 31 4.62 5.81 10.13
N GLU A 32 4.67 6.20 11.40
CA GLU A 32 4.40 5.28 12.50
C GLU A 32 2.94 4.82 12.57
N GLU A 33 2.03 5.58 11.98
CA GLU A 33 0.61 5.26 12.03
C GLU A 33 0.27 3.92 11.39
N ILE A 34 1.08 3.47 10.44
CA ILE A 34 0.83 2.19 9.77
C ILE A 34 0.88 1.01 10.75
N LYS A 35 1.58 1.16 11.87
CA LYS A 35 1.69 0.11 12.88
C LYS A 35 0.42 -0.09 13.69
N THR A 36 -0.47 0.90 13.72
CA THR A 36 -1.64 0.90 14.60
C THR A 36 -2.95 1.23 13.93
N CYS A 37 -2.95 1.77 12.70
CA CYS A 37 -4.17 2.16 12.03
C CYS A 37 -5.03 0.94 11.68
N GLU A 38 -6.33 1.14 11.59
CA GLU A 38 -7.26 0.09 11.21
C GLU A 38 -7.24 -0.18 9.70
N GLY A 39 -7.09 0.87 8.91
CA GLY A 39 -6.95 0.76 7.48
C GLY A 39 -6.10 1.87 6.91
N ILE A 40 -5.47 1.62 5.79
CA ILE A 40 -4.69 2.63 5.06
C ILE A 40 -5.03 2.54 3.58
N PHE A 41 -5.28 3.69 2.96
CA PHE A 41 -5.40 3.78 1.51
C PHE A 41 -4.24 4.59 0.95
N HIS A 42 -4.04 4.53 -0.37
CA HIS A 42 -2.87 5.11 -1.03
C HIS A 42 -1.56 4.53 -0.48
N LEU A 43 -1.52 3.22 -0.28
CA LEU A 43 -0.28 2.60 0.19
C LEU A 43 0.87 2.86 -0.77
N GLU A 44 0.62 2.89 -2.07
CA GLU A 44 1.63 3.17 -3.08
C GLU A 44 2.28 4.54 -2.87
N GLU A 45 1.52 5.53 -2.40
CA GLU A 45 2.05 6.87 -2.09
C GLU A 45 2.84 6.88 -0.78
N TYR A 46 2.41 6.09 0.19
CA TYR A 46 3.17 5.89 1.44
C TYR A 46 4.56 5.33 1.11
N ILE A 47 4.62 4.32 0.26
CA ILE A 47 5.89 3.71 -0.15
C ILE A 47 6.76 4.73 -0.88
N ARG A 48 6.19 5.52 -1.77
CA ARG A 48 6.93 6.56 -2.50
C ARG A 48 7.55 7.57 -1.53
N ARG A 49 6.78 8.02 -0.54
CA ARG A 49 7.26 8.97 0.47
C ARG A 49 8.41 8.38 1.29
N VAL A 50 8.21 7.15 1.77
CA VAL A 50 9.21 6.45 2.58
C VAL A 50 10.53 6.31 1.83
N MET A 51 10.48 5.99 0.55
CA MET A 51 11.69 5.80 -0.24
C MET A 51 12.53 7.06 -0.42
N GLN A 52 11.96 8.23 -0.15
CA GLN A 52 12.66 9.51 -0.24
C GLN A 52 13.30 9.92 1.10
N GLU A 53 13.08 9.15 2.15
CA GLU A 53 13.63 9.43 3.47
C GLU A 53 14.99 8.78 3.65
N GLU A 54 15.84 9.39 4.52
CA GLU A 54 17.13 8.80 4.87
C GLU A 54 16.95 7.45 5.57
N GLU A 55 15.86 7.30 6.31
CA GLU A 55 15.56 6.10 7.08
C GLU A 55 14.67 5.11 6.31
N ALA A 56 14.67 5.23 4.97
CA ALA A 56 13.81 4.41 4.11
C ALA A 56 13.89 2.91 4.44
N ARG A 57 15.10 2.42 4.67
CA ARG A 57 15.31 0.99 4.96
C ARG A 57 14.50 0.53 6.17
N THR A 58 14.51 1.31 7.24
CA THR A 58 13.78 0.98 8.47
C THR A 58 12.28 0.91 8.20
N TYR A 59 11.75 1.89 7.49
CA TYR A 59 10.32 1.92 7.17
C TYR A 59 9.92 0.78 6.22
N LEU A 60 10.77 0.45 5.25
CA LEU A 60 10.50 -0.66 4.33
C LEU A 60 10.53 -2.00 5.04
N GLU A 61 11.42 -2.18 6.02
CA GLU A 61 11.44 -3.38 6.85
C GLU A 61 10.14 -3.52 7.65
N THR A 62 9.62 -2.41 8.18
CA THR A 62 8.33 -2.40 8.87
C THR A 62 7.21 -2.89 7.93
N LEU A 63 7.20 -2.42 6.69
CA LEU A 63 6.21 -2.86 5.71
C LEU A 63 6.31 -4.35 5.41
N ASN A 64 7.52 -4.88 5.31
CA ASN A 64 7.71 -6.31 5.08
C ASN A 64 7.23 -7.18 6.24
N GLU A 65 7.19 -6.63 7.44
CA GLU A 65 6.77 -7.34 8.65
C GLU A 65 5.38 -6.93 9.12
N LEU A 66 4.65 -6.20 8.29
CA LEU A 66 3.38 -5.58 8.69
C LEU A 66 2.35 -6.58 9.18
N ALA A 67 2.29 -7.76 8.59
CA ALA A 67 1.34 -8.79 9.01
C ALA A 67 1.54 -9.21 10.47
N GLY A 68 2.78 -9.18 10.97
CA GLY A 68 3.05 -9.46 12.37
C GLY A 68 2.85 -8.26 13.29
N ILE A 69 3.07 -7.06 12.76
CA ILE A 69 2.97 -5.82 13.56
C ILE A 69 1.52 -5.36 13.70
N ASN A 70 0.78 -5.42 12.61
CA ASN A 70 -0.60 -4.94 12.57
C ASN A 70 -1.45 -5.93 11.77
N PRO A 71 -1.75 -7.11 12.34
CA PRO A 71 -2.31 -8.25 11.60
C PRO A 71 -3.71 -8.03 11.05
N ARG A 72 -4.45 -7.06 11.57
CA ARG A 72 -5.81 -6.80 11.12
C ARG A 72 -5.94 -5.60 10.18
N ILE A 73 -4.82 -5.02 9.78
CA ILE A 73 -4.86 -3.84 8.91
C ILE A 73 -5.54 -4.17 7.58
N VAL A 74 -6.35 -3.23 7.10
CA VAL A 74 -6.92 -3.28 5.76
C VAL A 74 -6.11 -2.34 4.88
N VAL A 75 -5.53 -2.88 3.81
CA VAL A 75 -4.64 -2.12 2.94
C VAL A 75 -5.30 -1.93 1.58
N VAL A 76 -5.33 -0.67 1.13
CA VAL A 76 -5.82 -0.30 -0.21
C VAL A 76 -4.66 0.33 -0.98
N SER A 77 -4.35 -0.22 -2.15
CA SER A 77 -3.21 0.25 -2.95
C SER A 77 -3.52 0.21 -4.44
N ASP A 78 -3.01 1.20 -5.15
CA ASP A 78 -2.96 1.11 -6.61
C ASP A 78 -1.94 0.06 -7.01
N GLU A 79 -2.22 -0.66 -8.08
CA GLU A 79 -1.23 -1.52 -8.69
C GLU A 79 -0.19 -0.68 -9.39
N VAL A 80 1.10 -0.97 -9.11
CA VAL A 80 2.22 -0.31 -9.78
C VAL A 80 3.00 -1.37 -10.55
N GLY A 81 3.74 -0.95 -11.57
CA GLY A 81 4.55 -1.87 -12.37
C GLY A 81 3.97 -2.21 -13.73
N TYR A 82 2.78 -1.73 -14.05
CA TYR A 82 2.22 -1.90 -15.39
C TYR A 82 2.71 -0.80 -16.32
N GLY A 83 2.86 -1.14 -17.60
CA GLY A 83 3.23 -0.20 -18.64
C GLY A 83 4.71 -0.21 -18.93
N LEU A 84 5.18 0.85 -19.58
CA LEU A 84 6.58 0.97 -20.00
C LEU A 84 7.51 1.08 -18.80
N VAL A 85 8.72 0.52 -18.92
CA VAL A 85 9.76 0.66 -17.92
C VAL A 85 10.21 2.12 -17.89
N PRO A 86 10.15 2.80 -16.73
CA PRO A 86 10.57 4.19 -16.66
C PRO A 86 12.06 4.36 -16.91
N ALA A 87 12.43 5.46 -17.55
CA ALA A 87 13.85 5.81 -17.72
C ALA A 87 14.48 6.31 -16.42
N ASP A 88 13.69 6.95 -15.56
CA ASP A 88 14.15 7.50 -14.28
C ASP A 88 14.55 6.37 -13.33
N PRO A 89 15.80 6.36 -12.81
CA PRO A 89 16.24 5.35 -11.85
C PRO A 89 15.40 5.27 -10.58
N PHE A 90 14.94 6.41 -10.05
CA PHE A 90 14.07 6.39 -8.87
C PHE A 90 12.74 5.69 -9.17
N GLU A 91 12.11 6.01 -10.30
CA GLU A 91 10.84 5.41 -10.67
C GLU A 91 10.97 3.90 -10.87
N ARG A 92 12.08 3.42 -11.42
CA ARG A 92 12.34 1.99 -11.54
C ARG A 92 12.46 1.33 -10.18
N ARG A 93 13.22 1.92 -9.27
CA ARG A 93 13.36 1.38 -7.90
C ARG A 93 12.02 1.40 -7.17
N TYR A 94 11.27 2.46 -7.35
CA TYR A 94 9.94 2.59 -6.74
C TYR A 94 9.02 1.45 -7.21
N ARG A 95 8.95 1.22 -8.50
CA ARG A 95 8.10 0.15 -9.05
C ARG A 95 8.49 -1.22 -8.53
N GLU A 96 9.79 -1.51 -8.50
CA GLU A 96 10.28 -2.78 -7.97
C GLU A 96 9.94 -2.93 -6.50
N THR A 97 10.22 -1.90 -5.72
CA THR A 97 10.01 -1.93 -4.27
C THR A 97 8.52 -2.05 -3.95
N ALA A 98 7.69 -1.23 -4.56
CA ALA A 98 6.24 -1.26 -4.33
C ALA A 98 5.65 -2.60 -4.77
N GLY A 99 6.10 -3.14 -5.89
CA GLY A 99 5.66 -4.44 -6.37
C GLY A 99 6.01 -5.56 -5.40
N ARG A 100 7.24 -5.56 -4.87
CA ARG A 100 7.67 -6.56 -3.90
C ARG A 100 6.86 -6.47 -2.60
N ILE A 101 6.66 -5.25 -2.10
CA ILE A 101 5.90 -5.04 -0.87
C ILE A 101 4.46 -5.49 -1.04
N CYS A 102 3.82 -5.11 -2.14
CA CYS A 102 2.43 -5.51 -2.40
C CYS A 102 2.31 -7.02 -2.56
N THR A 103 3.27 -7.68 -3.22
CA THR A 103 3.29 -9.13 -3.33
C THR A 103 3.40 -9.78 -1.96
N ARG A 104 4.27 -9.26 -1.09
CA ARG A 104 4.43 -9.78 0.26
C ARG A 104 3.16 -9.58 1.09
N LEU A 105 2.57 -8.40 1.04
CA LEU A 105 1.33 -8.12 1.77
C LEU A 105 0.19 -8.99 1.28
N ALA A 106 0.09 -9.20 -0.03
CA ALA A 106 -0.94 -10.08 -0.59
C ALA A 106 -0.76 -11.52 -0.15
N ALA A 107 0.49 -12.00 -0.08
CA ALA A 107 0.79 -13.35 0.39
C ALA A 107 0.42 -13.54 1.86
N ASP A 108 0.59 -12.51 2.69
CA ASP A 108 0.29 -12.55 4.11
C ASP A 108 -1.19 -12.25 4.43
N ALA A 109 -1.94 -11.70 3.49
CA ALA A 109 -3.32 -11.29 3.70
C ALA A 109 -4.27 -12.49 3.72
N GLU A 110 -5.29 -12.42 4.57
CA GLU A 110 -6.35 -13.44 4.58
C GLU A 110 -7.23 -13.32 3.33
N ARG A 111 -7.36 -12.11 2.80
CA ARG A 111 -8.20 -11.85 1.64
C ARG A 111 -7.58 -10.78 0.77
N VAL A 112 -7.59 -11.01 -0.54
CA VAL A 112 -7.15 -10.03 -1.53
C VAL A 112 -8.27 -9.84 -2.55
N ASP A 113 -8.74 -8.61 -2.70
CA ASP A 113 -9.74 -8.24 -3.70
C ASP A 113 -9.09 -7.34 -4.75
N ARG A 114 -9.26 -7.67 -6.01
CA ARG A 114 -8.83 -6.82 -7.11
C ARG A 114 -10.05 -6.10 -7.67
N VAL A 115 -9.98 -4.78 -7.71
CA VAL A 115 -11.05 -3.96 -8.27
C VAL A 115 -10.68 -3.55 -9.68
N VAL A 116 -11.45 -4.00 -10.65
CA VAL A 116 -11.31 -3.63 -12.06
C VAL A 116 -12.62 -3.04 -12.53
N CYS A 117 -12.56 -2.08 -13.42
CA CYS A 117 -13.75 -1.43 -13.97
C CYS A 117 -14.65 -0.83 -12.88
N GLY A 118 -14.04 -0.27 -11.89
CA GLY A 118 -14.64 0.28 -10.67
C GLY A 118 -15.80 1.25 -10.81
#